data_7c1a8af8763538a0305a6c78816d9516
#
_entry.id   7c1a8af8763538a0305a6c78816d9516
#
_cell.length_a   1.000
_cell.length_b   1.000
_cell.length_c   1.000
_cell.angle_alpha   90.00
_cell.angle_beta   90.00
_cell.angle_gamma   90.00
#
_symmetry.space_group_name_H-M   'P 1'
#
loop_
_entity.id
_entity.type
_entity.pdbx_description
1 polymer ?
#
loop_
_entity_poly.entity_id
_entity_poly.type
_entity_poly.pdbx_seq_one_letter_code
_entity_poly.pdbx_strand_id
1 'polypeptide(L)'
;LNSLLNLNWLYIDPEGTLWEIGKKGKIFRYDRIHDTFELVYKLPIEDFKDLPAPITFSWIDHNNHIWLCNEETIFLYNTRTEEVTHVKNCLSEAINDIEQIDESHYFIGTEMGIHHAQLKDNTLQLLPCDKLDNVNIQVNDLHFDPKIRKLFIGAFQRGVMVYDMNTKTITQPEVSLKDASISRIKPLNAK
;
A
#
# COMPACT_ATOMS: atom_id res chain seq x y z
N LEU A 1 5.20 -1.68 -29.11
CA LEU A 1 4.22 -2.15 -28.11
C LEU A 1 4.81 -2.47 -26.72
N ASN A 2 6.14 -2.25 -26.52
CA ASN A 2 6.82 -2.54 -25.24
C ASN A 2 6.95 -1.35 -24.29
N SER A 3 6.35 -0.21 -24.59
CA SER A 3 6.52 1.02 -23.77
C SER A 3 5.51 1.18 -22.61
N LEU A 4 4.49 0.34 -22.52
CA LEU A 4 3.49 0.41 -21.43
C LEU A 4 3.88 -0.38 -20.17
N LEU A 5 5.04 -1.06 -20.17
CA LEU A 5 5.50 -1.90 -19.05
C LEU A 5 6.47 -1.20 -18.09
N ASN A 6 6.73 0.09 -18.26
CA ASN A 6 7.69 0.85 -17.44
C ASN A 6 7.02 1.87 -16.52
N LEU A 7 5.85 1.55 -15.98
CA LEU A 7 5.31 2.35 -14.89
C LEU A 7 6.13 2.05 -13.63
N ASN A 8 6.84 3.05 -13.15
CA ASN A 8 7.58 3.01 -11.90
C ASN A 8 6.82 3.82 -10.84
N TRP A 9 7.05 3.48 -9.59
CA TRP A 9 6.54 4.26 -8.45
C TRP A 9 7.62 5.18 -7.94
N LEU A 10 7.24 6.36 -7.50
CA LEU A 10 8.12 7.33 -6.86
C LEU A 10 7.62 7.59 -5.44
N TYR A 11 8.51 7.50 -4.46
CA TYR A 11 8.22 7.73 -3.06
C TYR A 11 9.28 8.61 -2.41
N ILE A 12 8.85 9.32 -1.39
CA ILE A 12 9.77 10.03 -0.48
C ILE A 12 9.63 9.33 0.87
N ASP A 13 10.75 8.84 1.40
CA ASP A 13 10.79 8.23 2.71
C ASP A 13 10.65 9.27 3.85
N PRO A 14 10.49 8.83 5.12
CA PRO A 14 10.42 9.74 6.25
C PRO A 14 11.67 10.63 6.44
N GLU A 15 12.81 10.23 5.92
CA GLU A 15 14.05 11.02 5.94
C GLU A 15 14.17 12.00 4.76
N GLY A 16 13.20 11.97 3.83
CA GLY A 16 13.16 12.85 2.67
C GLY A 16 14.00 12.39 1.49
N THR A 17 14.39 11.11 1.45
CA THR A 17 15.05 10.49 0.30
C THR A 17 14.04 10.11 -0.76
N LEU A 18 14.33 10.42 -2.02
CA LEU A 18 13.48 10.01 -3.15
C LEU A 18 13.90 8.63 -3.65
N TRP A 19 12.90 7.77 -3.81
CA TRP A 19 13.03 6.39 -4.28
C TRP A 19 12.21 6.16 -5.55
N GLU A 20 12.78 5.42 -6.48
CA GLU A 20 12.09 4.91 -7.67
C GLU A 20 12.03 3.39 -7.62
N ILE A 21 10.84 2.83 -7.78
CA ILE A 21 10.60 1.39 -7.74
C ILE A 21 10.06 0.93 -9.08
N GLY A 22 10.78 0.02 -9.73
CA GLY A 22 10.39 -0.57 -11.00
C GLY A 22 9.59 -1.87 -10.82
N LYS A 23 8.64 -2.12 -11.72
CA LYS A 23 7.80 -3.35 -11.73
C LYS A 23 8.58 -4.67 -11.74
N LYS A 24 9.85 -4.65 -12.11
CA LYS A 24 10.74 -5.82 -12.07
C LYS A 24 11.53 -5.92 -10.77
N GLY A 25 11.04 -5.29 -9.68
CA GLY A 25 11.68 -5.34 -8.37
C GLY A 25 13.03 -4.63 -8.31
N LYS A 26 13.29 -3.67 -9.18
CA LYS A 26 14.44 -2.79 -9.09
C LYS A 26 14.12 -1.61 -8.18
N ILE A 27 15.03 -1.29 -7.26
CA ILE A 27 14.91 -0.17 -6.34
C ILE A 27 16.07 0.77 -6.61
N PHE A 28 15.73 2.02 -6.87
CA PHE A 28 16.68 3.09 -7.10
C PHE A 28 16.55 4.16 -6.04
N ARG A 29 17.68 4.70 -5.61
CA ARG A 29 17.78 5.86 -4.71
C ARG A 29 18.26 7.07 -5.50
N TYR A 30 17.62 8.21 -5.30
CA TYR A 30 18.07 9.46 -5.91
C TYR A 30 19.28 10.02 -5.19
N ASP A 31 20.37 10.19 -5.94
CA ASP A 31 21.56 10.90 -5.50
C ASP A 31 21.44 12.38 -5.87
N ARG A 32 21.30 13.23 -4.84
CA ARG A 32 21.17 14.68 -5.02
C ARG A 32 22.45 15.34 -5.46
N ILE A 33 23.62 14.72 -5.22
CA ILE A 33 24.92 15.31 -5.57
C ILE A 33 25.18 15.16 -7.07
N HIS A 34 24.85 14.01 -7.62
CA HIS A 34 25.09 13.69 -9.03
C HIS A 34 23.85 13.85 -9.90
N ASP A 35 22.71 14.25 -9.32
CA ASP A 35 21.42 14.41 -10.01
C ASP A 35 21.03 13.17 -10.83
N THR A 36 21.11 11.99 -10.20
CA THR A 36 20.85 10.71 -10.85
C THR A 36 20.21 9.69 -9.93
N PHE A 37 19.59 8.67 -10.50
CA PHE A 37 19.10 7.52 -9.75
C PHE A 37 20.13 6.39 -9.77
N GLU A 38 20.53 5.92 -8.61
CA GLU A 38 21.42 4.80 -8.41
C GLU A 38 20.64 3.53 -8.11
N LEU A 39 20.91 2.44 -8.83
CA LEU A 39 20.35 1.13 -8.50
C LEU A 39 20.96 0.62 -7.21
N VAL A 40 20.17 0.56 -6.14
CA VAL A 40 20.63 0.07 -4.83
C VAL A 40 20.23 -1.38 -4.59
N TYR A 41 19.12 -1.84 -5.19
CA TYR A 41 18.68 -3.21 -5.02
C TYR A 41 17.94 -3.73 -6.26
N LYS A 42 18.08 -5.01 -6.52
CA LYS A 42 17.29 -5.75 -7.51
C LYS A 42 16.83 -7.05 -6.86
N LEU A 43 15.50 -7.25 -6.76
CA LEU A 43 14.98 -8.54 -6.35
C LEU A 43 15.58 -9.65 -7.23
N PRO A 44 16.07 -10.76 -6.64
CA PRO A 44 16.64 -11.87 -7.37
C PRO A 44 15.53 -12.69 -8.07
N ILE A 45 14.83 -12.07 -9.03
CA ILE A 45 13.72 -12.68 -9.77
C ILE A 45 14.19 -13.94 -10.53
N GLU A 46 15.50 -14.03 -10.82
CA GLU A 46 16.10 -15.21 -11.47
C GLU A 46 16.13 -16.44 -10.56
N ASP A 47 16.21 -16.23 -9.23
CA ASP A 47 16.18 -17.30 -8.24
C ASP A 47 14.73 -17.71 -7.87
N PHE A 48 13.77 -16.87 -8.19
CA PHE A 48 12.33 -17.14 -8.04
C PHE A 48 11.79 -17.65 -9.39
N LYS A 49 12.18 -18.85 -9.79
CA LYS A 49 11.65 -19.53 -10.98
C LYS A 49 10.12 -19.68 -10.98
N ASP A 50 9.52 -19.37 -9.84
CA ASP A 50 8.10 -19.47 -9.53
C ASP A 50 7.42 -18.12 -9.27
N LEU A 51 8.05 -16.97 -9.54
CA LEU A 51 7.38 -15.66 -9.45
C LEU A 51 6.82 -15.26 -10.84
N PRO A 52 5.61 -15.70 -11.18
CA PRO A 52 5.06 -15.50 -12.52
C PRO A 52 4.62 -14.06 -12.79
N ALA A 53 4.56 -13.20 -11.76
CA ALA A 53 3.97 -11.89 -11.92
C ALA A 53 4.92 -10.73 -11.55
N PRO A 54 4.90 -9.63 -12.32
CA PRO A 54 5.60 -8.41 -11.97
C PRO A 54 5.04 -7.85 -10.66
N ILE A 55 5.78 -6.94 -10.03
CA ILE A 55 5.25 -6.13 -8.92
C ILE A 55 4.04 -5.35 -9.42
N THR A 56 2.89 -5.57 -8.80
CA THR A 56 1.62 -4.94 -9.16
C THR A 56 1.31 -3.73 -8.29
N PHE A 57 1.83 -3.74 -7.06
CA PHE A 57 1.67 -2.65 -6.11
C PHE A 57 2.97 -2.42 -5.35
N SER A 58 3.28 -1.16 -5.07
CA SER A 58 4.37 -0.76 -4.19
C SER A 58 3.91 0.37 -3.30
N TRP A 59 4.48 0.46 -2.11
CA TRP A 59 4.18 1.47 -1.12
C TRP A 59 5.35 1.63 -0.14
N ILE A 60 5.46 2.77 0.54
CA ILE A 60 6.46 2.99 1.58
C ILE A 60 5.78 3.31 2.91
N ASP A 61 6.18 2.61 3.97
CA ASP A 61 5.64 2.80 5.30
C ASP A 61 6.46 3.79 6.15
N HIS A 62 5.93 4.15 7.32
CA HIS A 62 6.60 5.05 8.25
C HIS A 62 7.78 4.39 8.98
N ASN A 63 7.94 3.07 8.84
CA ASN A 63 9.05 2.28 9.41
C ASN A 63 10.23 2.16 8.44
N ASN A 64 10.20 2.90 7.32
CA ASN A 64 11.20 2.87 6.25
C ASN A 64 11.26 1.55 5.49
N HIS A 65 10.12 0.86 5.33
CA HIS A 65 10.03 -0.28 4.45
C HIS A 65 9.35 0.10 3.14
N ILE A 66 9.98 -0.24 2.03
CA ILE A 66 9.34 -0.27 0.72
C ILE A 66 8.69 -1.64 0.57
N TRP A 67 7.37 -1.64 0.46
CA TRP A 67 6.56 -2.82 0.16
C TRP A 67 6.57 -3.08 -1.33
N LEU A 68 6.85 -4.30 -1.72
CA LEU A 68 6.87 -4.78 -3.10
C LEU A 68 5.92 -5.97 -3.17
N CYS A 69 4.72 -5.73 -3.70
CA CYS A 69 3.64 -6.69 -3.67
C CYS A 69 3.30 -7.20 -5.06
N ASN A 70 3.02 -8.47 -5.15
CA ASN A 70 2.25 -9.08 -6.21
C ASN A 70 1.14 -9.94 -5.59
N GLU A 71 0.36 -10.67 -6.40
CA GLU A 71 -0.76 -11.48 -5.91
C GLU A 71 -0.34 -12.58 -4.93
N GLU A 72 0.90 -13.06 -4.98
CA GLU A 72 1.36 -14.22 -4.21
C GLU A 72 2.32 -13.85 -3.08
N THR A 73 3.09 -12.78 -3.25
CA THR A 73 4.22 -12.47 -2.37
C THR A 73 4.29 -11.00 -2.01
N ILE A 74 4.83 -10.73 -0.82
CA ILE A 74 5.19 -9.42 -0.34
C ILE A 74 6.67 -9.44 0.06
N PHE A 75 7.44 -8.48 -0.45
CA PHE A 75 8.79 -8.22 0.01
C PHE A 75 8.84 -6.84 0.66
N LEU A 76 9.55 -6.75 1.75
CA LEU A 76 9.84 -5.52 2.45
C LEU A 76 11.33 -5.20 2.30
N TYR A 77 11.63 -4.13 1.59
CA TYR A 77 12.98 -3.58 1.53
C TYR A 77 13.12 -2.49 2.58
N ASN A 78 14.02 -2.68 3.54
CA ASN A 78 14.31 -1.67 4.55
C ASN A 78 15.28 -0.64 3.97
N THR A 79 14.87 0.64 3.88
CA THR A 79 15.67 1.71 3.26
C THR A 79 16.90 2.11 4.08
N ARG A 80 16.96 1.73 5.37
CA ARG A 80 18.09 2.03 6.26
C ARG A 80 19.12 0.92 6.30
N THR A 81 18.69 -0.34 6.40
CA THR A 81 19.60 -1.50 6.49
C THR A 81 19.91 -2.11 5.14
N GLU A 82 19.16 -1.72 4.10
CA GLU A 82 19.24 -2.26 2.73
C GLU A 82 18.94 -3.78 2.66
N GLU A 83 18.27 -4.31 3.69
CA GLU A 83 17.88 -5.71 3.76
C GLU A 83 16.48 -5.94 3.20
N VAL A 84 16.28 -7.10 2.61
CA VAL A 84 14.96 -7.53 2.14
C VAL A 84 14.44 -8.67 2.98
N THR A 85 13.20 -8.51 3.41
CA THR A 85 12.46 -9.54 4.13
C THR A 85 11.32 -10.05 3.25
N HIS A 86 11.22 -11.37 3.12
CA HIS A 86 10.05 -12.00 2.51
C HIS A 86 8.95 -12.13 3.55
N VAL A 87 7.79 -11.55 3.26
CA VAL A 87 6.60 -11.63 4.11
C VAL A 87 5.65 -12.66 3.54
N LYS A 88 5.25 -13.60 4.38
CA LYS A 88 4.20 -14.54 4.00
C LYS A 88 2.89 -13.78 3.80
N ASN A 89 2.42 -13.73 2.56
CA ASN A 89 1.14 -13.15 2.22
C ASN A 89 0.01 -14.11 2.56
N CYS A 90 -1.03 -13.61 3.22
CA CYS A 90 -2.26 -14.35 3.51
C CYS A 90 -3.45 -13.86 2.68
N LEU A 91 -3.21 -12.83 1.83
CA LEU A 91 -4.19 -12.34 0.89
C LEU A 91 -4.05 -13.13 -0.42
N SER A 92 -5.18 -13.51 -1.01
CA SER A 92 -5.27 -14.12 -2.33
C SER A 92 -5.78 -13.14 -3.39
N GLU A 93 -5.60 -11.84 -3.13
CA GLU A 93 -6.21 -10.74 -3.87
C GLU A 93 -5.18 -9.68 -4.20
N ALA A 94 -5.41 -8.96 -5.30
CA ALA A 94 -4.56 -7.83 -5.66
C ALA A 94 -4.74 -6.68 -4.64
N ILE A 95 -3.61 -6.19 -4.14
CA ILE A 95 -3.56 -5.02 -3.26
C ILE A 95 -3.64 -3.77 -4.12
N ASN A 96 -4.58 -2.88 -3.79
CA ASN A 96 -4.76 -1.59 -4.46
C ASN A 96 -4.19 -0.44 -3.63
N ASP A 97 -4.27 -0.55 -2.29
CA ASP A 97 -3.69 0.45 -1.39
C ASP A 97 -3.42 -0.12 0.00
N ILE A 98 -2.47 0.50 0.71
CA ILE A 98 -2.12 0.18 2.10
C ILE A 98 -2.03 1.47 2.89
N GLU A 99 -2.64 1.47 4.07
CA GLU A 99 -2.56 2.58 5.00
C GLU A 99 -2.10 2.08 6.37
N GLN A 100 -1.04 2.69 6.90
CA GLN A 100 -0.48 2.32 8.20
C GLN A 100 -1.23 3.00 9.34
N ILE A 101 -1.62 2.20 10.36
CA ILE A 101 -2.33 2.68 11.54
C ILE A 101 -1.34 3.01 12.66
N ASP A 102 -0.38 2.10 12.87
CA ASP A 102 0.70 2.21 13.85
C ASP A 102 1.91 1.39 13.38
N GLU A 103 2.89 1.13 14.26
CA GLU A 103 4.13 0.45 13.91
C GLU A 103 3.95 -0.93 13.26
N SER A 104 2.85 -1.62 13.52
CA SER A 104 2.64 -3.00 13.05
C SER A 104 1.26 -3.27 12.42
N HIS A 105 0.31 -2.33 12.54
CA HIS A 105 -1.05 -2.51 12.04
C HIS A 105 -1.31 -1.68 10.79
N TYR A 106 -2.03 -2.30 9.86
CA TYR A 106 -2.31 -1.77 8.54
C TYR A 106 -3.76 -2.01 8.14
N PHE A 107 -4.34 -1.10 7.38
CA PHE A 107 -5.50 -1.37 6.54
C PHE A 107 -5.02 -1.64 5.13
N ILE A 108 -5.56 -2.66 4.50
CA ILE A 108 -5.21 -3.09 3.14
C ILE A 108 -6.48 -3.09 2.30
N GLY A 109 -6.51 -2.23 1.29
CA GLY A 109 -7.57 -2.17 0.30
C GLY A 109 -7.26 -3.09 -0.89
N THR A 110 -8.23 -3.90 -1.28
CA THR A 110 -8.11 -4.88 -2.36
C THR A 110 -9.24 -4.73 -3.38
N GLU A 111 -9.20 -5.56 -4.42
CA GLU A 111 -10.31 -5.65 -5.37
C GLU A 111 -11.59 -6.23 -4.75
N MET A 112 -11.49 -6.98 -3.66
CA MET A 112 -12.60 -7.69 -3.04
C MET A 112 -13.07 -7.07 -1.73
N GLY A 113 -12.32 -6.10 -1.18
CA GLY A 113 -12.70 -5.49 0.09
C GLY A 113 -11.56 -4.77 0.78
N ILE A 114 -11.66 -4.71 2.10
CA ILE A 114 -10.68 -4.11 2.98
C ILE A 114 -10.36 -5.06 4.12
N HIS A 115 -9.09 -5.17 4.44
CA HIS A 115 -8.59 -6.01 5.52
C HIS A 115 -7.89 -5.18 6.58
N HIS A 116 -8.10 -5.55 7.84
CA HIS A 116 -7.26 -5.11 8.94
C HIS A 116 -6.16 -6.14 9.14
N ALA A 117 -4.91 -5.74 9.12
CA ALA A 117 -3.79 -6.67 9.17
C ALA A 117 -2.74 -6.22 10.21
N GLN A 118 -2.01 -7.19 10.74
CA GLN A 118 -0.83 -6.98 11.56
C GLN A 118 0.38 -7.65 10.93
N LEU A 119 1.47 -6.91 10.79
CA LEU A 119 2.77 -7.48 10.43
C LEU A 119 3.50 -7.89 11.71
N LYS A 120 3.73 -9.20 11.86
CA LYS A 120 4.43 -9.78 13.01
C LYS A 120 5.28 -10.97 12.57
N ASP A 121 6.52 -11.01 13.02
CA ASP A 121 7.45 -12.14 12.76
C ASP A 121 7.52 -12.49 11.25
N ASN A 122 7.64 -11.49 10.39
CA ASN A 122 7.65 -11.60 8.93
C ASN A 122 6.41 -12.30 8.35
N THR A 123 5.29 -12.21 9.06
CA THR A 123 4.00 -12.75 8.61
C THR A 123 2.94 -11.66 8.70
N LEU A 124 2.20 -11.48 7.61
CA LEU A 124 1.02 -10.64 7.59
C LEU A 124 -0.17 -11.46 8.10
N GLN A 125 -0.73 -11.06 9.23
CA GLN A 125 -1.86 -11.72 9.87
C GLN A 125 -3.10 -10.86 9.72
N LEU A 126 -4.18 -11.43 9.18
CA LEU A 126 -5.47 -10.75 9.13
C LEU A 126 -6.10 -10.75 10.53
N LEU A 127 -6.56 -9.60 10.93
CA LEU A 127 -7.26 -9.39 12.19
C LEU A 127 -8.76 -9.22 11.92
N PRO A 128 -9.63 -9.88 12.70
CA PRO A 128 -11.07 -9.70 12.56
C PRO A 128 -11.49 -8.23 12.74
N CYS A 129 -12.32 -7.76 11.85
CA CYS A 129 -12.90 -6.42 11.93
C CYS A 129 -14.35 -6.46 11.44
N ASP A 130 -15.28 -6.86 12.30
CA ASP A 130 -16.68 -7.22 12.02
C ASP A 130 -17.42 -6.33 11.00
N LYS A 131 -17.09 -5.05 10.95
CA LYS A 131 -17.73 -4.11 10.02
C LYS A 131 -17.01 -4.00 8.70
N LEU A 132 -15.68 -4.04 8.71
CA LEU A 132 -14.87 -3.97 7.49
C LEU A 132 -14.89 -5.30 6.74
N ASP A 133 -14.93 -6.44 7.44
CA ASP A 133 -14.98 -7.78 6.85
C ASP A 133 -16.23 -8.00 5.97
N ASN A 134 -17.25 -7.15 6.12
CA ASN A 134 -18.47 -7.17 5.30
C ASN A 134 -18.44 -6.16 4.14
N VAL A 135 -17.36 -5.44 3.94
CA VAL A 135 -17.19 -4.49 2.83
C VAL A 135 -16.68 -5.25 1.60
N ASN A 136 -17.59 -5.85 0.85
CA ASN A 136 -17.29 -6.62 -0.37
C ASN A 136 -17.38 -5.72 -1.60
N ILE A 137 -16.45 -4.78 -1.73
CA ILE A 137 -16.35 -3.84 -2.84
C ILE A 137 -14.89 -3.57 -3.16
N GLN A 138 -14.60 -3.26 -4.40
CA GLN A 138 -13.25 -2.83 -4.77
C GLN A 138 -12.91 -1.51 -4.05
N VAL A 139 -11.85 -1.55 -3.26
CA VAL A 139 -11.25 -0.39 -2.60
C VAL A 139 -10.08 0.10 -3.44
N ASN A 140 -10.11 1.36 -3.82
CA ASN A 140 -9.08 1.95 -4.69
C ASN A 140 -8.03 2.74 -3.92
N ASP A 141 -8.43 3.34 -2.78
CA ASP A 141 -7.56 4.23 -2.02
C ASP A 141 -8.02 4.33 -0.57
N LEU A 142 -7.09 4.47 0.34
CA LEU A 142 -7.32 4.57 1.77
C LEU A 142 -6.61 5.81 2.32
N HIS A 143 -7.19 6.41 3.34
CA HIS A 143 -6.53 7.44 4.13
C HIS A 143 -6.96 7.38 5.59
N PHE A 144 -6.01 7.16 6.48
CA PHE A 144 -6.23 7.14 7.93
C PHE A 144 -5.84 8.49 8.54
N ASP A 145 -6.80 9.14 9.21
CA ASP A 145 -6.51 10.31 10.01
C ASP A 145 -6.34 9.89 11.49
N PRO A 146 -5.09 9.89 12.01
CA PRO A 146 -4.82 9.45 13.37
C PRO A 146 -5.37 10.39 14.45
N LYS A 147 -5.61 11.68 14.12
CA LYS A 147 -6.12 12.67 15.08
C LYS A 147 -7.57 12.40 15.47
N ILE A 148 -8.37 12.05 14.48
CA ILE A 148 -9.80 11.76 14.68
C ILE A 148 -10.10 10.26 14.67
N ARG A 149 -9.09 9.41 14.42
CA ARG A 149 -9.15 7.95 14.34
C ARG A 149 -10.21 7.46 13.33
N LYS A 150 -10.19 8.05 12.15
CA LYS A 150 -11.09 7.68 11.04
C LYS A 150 -10.32 7.23 9.83
N LEU A 151 -10.80 6.17 9.20
CA LEU A 151 -10.33 5.69 7.92
C LEU A 151 -11.30 6.13 6.84
N PHE A 152 -10.81 6.87 5.87
CA PHE A 152 -11.53 7.24 4.67
C PHE A 152 -11.24 6.18 3.60
N ILE A 153 -12.29 5.65 3.00
CA ILE A 153 -12.25 4.52 2.06
C ILE A 153 -12.80 5.00 0.73
N GLY A 154 -11.94 5.10 -0.26
CA GLY A 154 -12.31 5.39 -1.64
C GLY A 154 -12.66 4.13 -2.39
N ALA A 155 -13.93 3.97 -2.78
CA ALA A 155 -14.43 2.74 -3.33
C ALA A 155 -14.90 2.88 -4.78
N PHE A 156 -14.85 1.77 -5.52
CA PHE A 156 -15.37 1.71 -6.88
C PHE A 156 -16.91 1.80 -6.85
N GLN A 157 -17.48 2.76 -7.57
CA GLN A 157 -18.93 3.00 -7.70
C GLN A 157 -19.69 3.14 -6.37
N ARG A 158 -18.99 3.53 -5.30
CA ARG A 158 -19.58 3.73 -3.96
C ARG A 158 -19.18 5.05 -3.32
N GLY A 159 -18.33 5.85 -3.99
CA GLY A 159 -17.85 7.11 -3.45
C GLY A 159 -16.91 6.91 -2.28
N VAL A 160 -17.02 7.79 -1.29
CA VAL A 160 -16.22 7.73 -0.06
C VAL A 160 -17.06 7.15 1.07
N MET A 161 -16.50 6.17 1.77
CA MET A 161 -17.02 5.68 3.05
C MET A 161 -16.07 6.07 4.17
N VAL A 162 -16.57 6.19 5.37
CA VAL A 162 -15.78 6.55 6.56
C VAL A 162 -15.99 5.50 7.64
N TYR A 163 -14.92 4.83 8.03
CA TYR A 163 -14.91 3.95 9.17
C TYR A 163 -14.36 4.69 10.39
N ASP A 164 -15.17 4.79 11.43
CA ASP A 164 -14.78 5.37 12.72
C ASP A 164 -14.29 4.24 13.64
N MET A 165 -12.99 4.26 13.96
CA MET A 165 -12.37 3.22 14.79
C MET A 165 -12.82 3.26 16.25
N ASN A 166 -13.33 4.41 16.73
CA ASN A 166 -13.78 4.53 18.12
C ASN A 166 -15.17 3.91 18.29
N THR A 167 -16.07 4.18 17.34
CA THR A 167 -17.45 3.66 17.38
C THR A 167 -17.62 2.35 16.64
N LYS A 168 -16.62 1.96 15.86
CA LYS A 168 -16.64 0.78 14.96
C LYS A 168 -17.81 0.81 13.98
N THR A 169 -18.12 1.98 13.45
CA THR A 169 -19.21 2.19 12.50
C THR A 169 -18.70 2.65 11.16
N ILE A 170 -19.37 2.22 10.09
CA ILE A 170 -19.14 2.73 8.73
C ILE A 170 -20.30 3.67 8.38
N THR A 171 -19.96 4.83 7.89
CA THR A 171 -20.91 5.83 7.40
C THR A 171 -20.53 6.28 6.00
N GLN A 172 -21.50 6.76 5.25
CA GLN A 172 -21.28 7.42 3.97
C GLN A 172 -21.73 8.88 4.12
N PRO A 173 -20.83 9.86 3.86
CA PRO A 173 -21.18 11.27 3.96
C PRO A 173 -22.39 11.62 3.07
N GLU A 174 -23.27 12.50 3.54
CA GLU A 174 -24.50 12.88 2.81
C GLU A 174 -24.22 13.56 1.46
N VAL A 175 -23.12 14.31 1.40
CA VAL A 175 -22.62 15.00 0.17
C VAL A 175 -21.69 14.09 -0.62
N SER A 176 -21.85 12.79 -0.49
CA SER A 176 -20.98 11.87 -1.18
C SER A 176 -21.33 11.75 -2.66
N LEU A 177 -20.30 11.57 -3.45
CA LEU A 177 -20.38 11.13 -4.84
C LEU A 177 -20.76 9.63 -4.84
N LYS A 178 -21.99 9.32 -4.39
CA LYS A 178 -22.45 7.95 -4.07
C LYS A 178 -22.22 6.91 -5.17
N ASP A 179 -22.28 7.35 -6.42
CA ASP A 179 -22.12 6.47 -7.58
C ASP A 179 -20.78 6.71 -8.30
N ALA A 180 -19.90 7.51 -7.73
CA ALA A 180 -18.60 7.78 -8.32
C ALA A 180 -17.56 6.77 -7.86
N SER A 181 -16.64 6.46 -8.75
CA SER A 181 -15.43 5.72 -8.39
C SER A 181 -14.38 6.71 -7.89
N ILE A 182 -13.92 6.51 -6.67
CA ILE A 182 -12.85 7.31 -6.08
C ILE A 182 -11.54 6.65 -6.43
N SER A 183 -10.66 7.37 -7.08
CA SER A 183 -9.34 6.89 -7.45
C SER A 183 -8.25 7.30 -6.45
N ARG A 184 -8.47 8.40 -5.71
CA ARG A 184 -7.50 8.89 -4.72
C ARG A 184 -8.14 9.84 -3.71
N ILE A 185 -7.69 9.69 -2.44
CA ILE A 185 -8.00 10.58 -1.32
C ILE A 185 -6.72 11.30 -0.92
N LYS A 186 -6.78 12.60 -0.72
CA LYS A 186 -5.65 13.36 -0.19
C LYS A 186 -6.11 14.32 0.89
N PRO A 187 -5.41 14.36 2.04
CA PRO A 187 -5.70 15.36 3.04
C PRO A 187 -5.39 16.76 2.48
N LEU A 188 -6.26 17.71 2.75
CA LEU A 188 -5.93 19.12 2.58
C LEU A 188 -5.06 19.52 3.76
N ASN A 189 -3.81 19.87 3.49
CA ASN A 189 -2.97 20.48 4.50
C ASN A 189 -3.63 21.78 4.92
N ALA A 190 -4.18 21.85 6.12
CA ALA A 190 -4.57 23.11 6.73
C ALA A 190 -3.31 23.97 6.81
N LYS A 191 -3.34 25.14 6.15
CA LYS A 191 -2.31 26.17 6.28
C LYS A 191 -2.32 26.73 7.69
#